data_b2a9b1436afdf92415dbfee4618fe491
#
_entry.id   b2a9b1436afdf92415dbfee4618fe491
#
_cell.length_a   1.000
_cell.length_b   1.000
_cell.length_c   1.000
_cell.angle_alpha   90.00
_cell.angle_beta   90.00
_cell.angle_gamma   90.00
#
_symmetry.space_group_name_H-M   'P 1'
#
loop_
_entity.id
_entity.type
_entity.pdbx_description
1 polymer ?
#
loop_
_entity_poly.entity_id
_entity_poly.type
_entity_poly.pdbx_seq_one_letter_code
_entity_poly.pdbx_strand_id
1 'polypeptide(L)'
;MPLPKLLRDIHYWGSLVLLLTTLVVATTGILLAVRKDFHQLQPVQQEGSRAGLSERPISGMLAAVNAHRGFRHVTHDHLDRIDIRPKDGIAKVILKDRTELQVDIHTLEVLQVGYRTSDLLEQIHSGTIVGDWGKYVLSVLEDVSPRIAS
;
A
#
# COMPACT_ATOMS: atom_id res chain seq x y z
N MET A 1 40.16 22.62 2.97
CA MET A 1 39.80 22.24 1.61
C MET A 1 39.52 23.50 0.80
N PRO A 2 39.96 23.64 -0.45
CA PRO A 2 39.57 24.77 -1.27
C PRO A 2 38.07 24.75 -1.55
N LEU A 3 37.40 25.86 -1.32
CA LEU A 3 35.96 26.08 -1.45
C LEU A 3 35.38 25.56 -2.79
N PRO A 4 36.05 25.76 -3.95
CA PRO A 4 35.55 25.25 -5.25
C PRO A 4 35.46 23.72 -5.32
N LYS A 5 36.37 23.02 -4.66
CA LYS A 5 36.34 21.54 -4.63
C LYS A 5 35.19 21.04 -3.77
N LEU A 6 34.97 21.63 -2.61
CA LEU A 6 33.86 21.31 -1.71
C LEU A 6 32.50 21.50 -2.39
N LEU A 7 32.30 22.64 -3.05
CA LEU A 7 31.03 22.93 -3.77
C LEU A 7 30.79 21.92 -4.90
N ARG A 8 31.82 21.55 -5.66
CA ARG A 8 31.71 20.55 -6.71
C ARG A 8 31.37 19.17 -6.16
N ASP A 9 32.00 18.79 -5.06
CA ASP A 9 31.76 17.47 -4.43
C ASP A 9 30.34 17.41 -3.83
N ILE A 10 29.86 18.48 -3.20
CA ILE A 10 28.48 18.58 -2.71
C ILE A 10 27.49 18.49 -3.88
N HIS A 11 27.74 19.23 -4.96
CA HIS A 11 26.87 19.20 -6.15
C HIS A 11 26.82 17.81 -6.77
N TYR A 12 27.97 17.17 -6.95
CA TYR A 12 28.06 15.83 -7.52
C TYR A 12 27.32 14.78 -6.71
N TRP A 13 27.59 14.69 -5.39
CA TRP A 13 26.93 13.74 -4.51
C TRP A 13 25.44 14.04 -4.30
N GLY A 14 25.10 15.33 -4.17
CA GLY A 14 23.72 15.75 -4.07
C GLY A 14 22.90 15.40 -5.31
N SER A 15 23.46 15.63 -6.51
CA SER A 15 22.79 15.27 -7.76
C SER A 15 22.63 13.75 -7.92
N LEU A 16 23.61 12.97 -7.46
CA LEU A 16 23.52 11.51 -7.49
C LEU A 16 22.40 11.00 -6.57
N VAL A 17 22.29 11.51 -5.36
CA VAL A 17 21.22 11.17 -4.40
C VAL A 17 19.86 11.54 -4.97
N LEU A 18 19.72 12.75 -5.54
CA LEU A 18 18.48 13.18 -6.19
C LEU A 18 18.10 12.29 -7.36
N LEU A 19 19.05 11.94 -8.21
CA LEU A 19 18.82 11.03 -9.34
C LEU A 19 18.30 9.66 -8.89
N LEU A 20 18.93 9.06 -7.88
CA LEU A 20 18.52 7.77 -7.34
C LEU A 20 17.13 7.83 -6.71
N THR A 21 16.85 8.87 -5.92
CA THR A 21 15.53 9.07 -5.30
C THR A 21 14.45 9.24 -6.37
N THR A 22 14.69 10.08 -7.38
CA THR A 22 13.75 10.28 -8.49
C THR A 22 13.50 9.00 -9.26
N LEU A 23 14.54 8.19 -9.51
CA LEU A 23 14.40 6.91 -10.20
C LEU A 23 13.52 5.94 -9.40
N VAL A 24 13.72 5.85 -8.08
CA VAL A 24 12.91 4.99 -7.19
C VAL A 24 11.46 5.45 -7.20
N VAL A 25 11.20 6.76 -7.01
CA VAL A 25 9.84 7.32 -7.00
C VAL A 25 9.15 7.12 -8.35
N ALA A 26 9.83 7.37 -9.47
CA ALA A 26 9.28 7.18 -10.79
C ALA A 26 8.93 5.69 -11.06
N THR A 27 9.85 4.78 -10.73
CA THR A 27 9.64 3.34 -10.93
C THR A 27 8.49 2.81 -10.09
N THR A 28 8.44 3.16 -8.80
CA THR A 28 7.35 2.75 -7.91
C THR A 28 6.02 3.38 -8.32
N GLY A 29 6.01 4.61 -8.83
CA GLY A 29 4.83 5.26 -9.38
C GLY A 29 4.26 4.52 -10.60
N ILE A 30 5.11 4.10 -11.53
CA ILE A 30 4.70 3.27 -12.69
C ILE A 30 4.10 1.94 -12.22
N LEU A 31 4.75 1.24 -11.29
CA LEU A 31 4.25 -0.02 -10.75
C LEU A 31 2.90 0.15 -10.05
N LEU A 32 2.71 1.24 -9.31
CA LEU A 32 1.44 1.56 -8.68
C LEU A 32 0.34 1.90 -9.70
N ALA A 33 0.67 2.56 -10.79
CA ALA A 33 -0.28 2.87 -11.86
C ALA A 33 -0.87 1.60 -12.50
N VAL A 34 -0.04 0.58 -12.69
CA VAL A 34 -0.43 -0.70 -13.33
C VAL A 34 -0.79 -1.80 -12.31
N ARG A 35 -0.85 -1.50 -11.01
CA ARG A 35 -1.01 -2.50 -9.94
C ARG A 35 -2.24 -3.39 -10.08
N LYS A 36 -3.31 -2.88 -10.70
CA LYS A 36 -4.57 -3.63 -10.89
C LYS A 36 -4.46 -4.69 -11.98
N ASP A 37 -3.53 -4.51 -12.91
CA ASP A 37 -3.32 -5.42 -14.04
C ASP A 37 -2.40 -6.61 -13.66
N PHE A 38 -1.72 -6.49 -12.51
CA PHE A 38 -0.79 -7.51 -12.03
C PHE A 38 -1.25 -8.10 -10.69
N HIS A 39 -1.68 -9.37 -10.72
CA HIS A 39 -2.12 -10.12 -9.53
C HIS A 39 -1.07 -10.21 -8.43
N GLN A 40 0.21 -10.11 -8.79
CA GLN A 40 1.33 -10.15 -7.86
C GLN A 40 1.46 -8.86 -7.02
N LEU A 41 0.96 -7.73 -7.56
CA LEU A 41 1.01 -6.44 -6.88
C LEU A 41 -0.19 -6.23 -5.96
N GLN A 42 -1.36 -6.68 -6.40
CA GLN A 42 -2.59 -6.58 -5.62
C GLN A 42 -3.50 -7.77 -5.94
N PRO A 43 -4.12 -8.42 -4.92
CA PRO A 43 -5.09 -9.47 -5.15
C PRO A 43 -6.25 -9.00 -6.04
N VAL A 44 -6.66 -9.83 -6.97
CA VAL A 44 -7.81 -9.54 -7.85
C VAL A 44 -9.05 -9.37 -7.00
N GLN A 45 -9.84 -8.33 -7.30
CA GLN A 45 -11.10 -8.13 -6.61
C GLN A 45 -12.10 -9.21 -7.01
N GLN A 46 -12.63 -9.91 -6.02
CA GLN A 46 -13.70 -10.87 -6.19
C GLN A 46 -15.06 -10.19 -6.12
N GLU A 47 -16.08 -10.89 -6.61
CA GLU A 47 -17.48 -10.50 -6.44
C GLU A 47 -18.12 -11.44 -5.41
N GLY A 48 -18.89 -10.88 -4.48
CA GLY A 48 -19.66 -11.62 -3.50
C GLY A 48 -20.94 -12.19 -4.10
N SER A 49 -21.65 -12.99 -3.33
CA SER A 49 -22.91 -13.64 -3.74
C SER A 49 -24.01 -12.65 -4.12
N ARG A 50 -24.00 -11.45 -3.54
CA ARG A 50 -24.98 -10.40 -3.79
C ARG A 50 -24.40 -9.02 -3.47
N ALA A 51 -24.71 -8.01 -4.29
CA ALA A 51 -24.44 -6.62 -4.00
C ALA A 51 -25.34 -6.10 -2.86
N GLY A 52 -24.88 -5.07 -2.17
CA GLY A 52 -25.61 -4.40 -1.08
C GLY A 52 -24.89 -4.50 0.26
N LEU A 53 -25.44 -3.83 1.25
CA LEU A 53 -24.98 -3.94 2.63
C LEU A 53 -25.60 -5.18 3.29
N SER A 54 -24.84 -5.82 4.17
CA SER A 54 -25.32 -6.91 5.01
C SER A 54 -25.52 -6.41 6.45
N GLU A 55 -26.51 -6.96 7.13
CA GLU A 55 -26.73 -6.76 8.56
C GLU A 55 -25.76 -7.57 9.43
N ARG A 56 -24.89 -8.37 8.79
CA ARG A 56 -23.91 -9.19 9.49
C ARG A 56 -22.89 -8.34 10.23
N PRO A 57 -22.62 -8.61 11.51
CA PRO A 57 -21.68 -7.83 12.29
C PRO A 57 -20.24 -8.07 11.83
N ILE A 58 -19.37 -7.07 12.04
CA ILE A 58 -17.92 -7.16 11.75
C ILE A 58 -17.26 -8.34 12.48
N SER A 59 -17.76 -8.68 13.69
CA SER A 59 -17.30 -9.87 14.44
C SER A 59 -17.51 -11.19 13.66
N GLY A 60 -18.57 -11.28 12.84
CA GLY A 60 -18.80 -12.42 11.96
C GLY A 60 -17.72 -12.54 10.88
N MET A 61 -17.23 -11.43 10.34
CA MET A 61 -16.14 -11.44 9.36
C MET A 61 -14.82 -11.93 9.97
N LEU A 62 -14.52 -11.52 11.20
CA LEU A 62 -13.35 -12.01 11.92
C LEU A 62 -13.46 -13.52 12.25
N ALA A 63 -14.66 -13.98 12.61
CA ALA A 63 -14.92 -15.39 12.81
C ALA A 63 -14.73 -16.20 11.51
N ALA A 64 -15.18 -15.66 10.37
CA ALA A 64 -14.97 -16.28 9.06
C ALA A 64 -13.48 -16.39 8.71
N VAL A 65 -12.70 -15.32 8.97
CA VAL A 65 -11.24 -15.33 8.79
C VAL A 65 -10.61 -16.42 9.65
N ASN A 66 -10.98 -16.53 10.93
CA ASN A 66 -10.46 -17.55 11.86
C ASN A 66 -10.88 -18.98 11.53
N ALA A 67 -11.99 -19.16 10.82
CA ALA A 67 -12.42 -20.45 10.31
C ALA A 67 -11.61 -20.91 9.08
N HIS A 68 -10.98 -19.98 8.38
CA HIS A 68 -10.18 -20.28 7.19
C HIS A 68 -8.83 -20.91 7.57
N ARG A 69 -8.36 -21.89 6.78
CA ARG A 69 -7.10 -22.60 7.05
C ARG A 69 -5.93 -21.62 7.08
N GLY A 70 -5.14 -21.66 8.15
CA GLY A 70 -3.94 -20.83 8.33
C GLY A 70 -4.15 -19.56 9.15
N PHE A 71 -5.42 -19.18 9.47
CA PHE A 71 -5.73 -17.91 10.14
C PHE A 71 -6.44 -18.09 11.50
N ARG A 72 -6.24 -19.21 12.19
CA ARG A 72 -7.01 -19.63 13.38
C ARG A 72 -6.84 -18.73 14.63
N HIS A 73 -5.93 -17.77 14.63
CA HIS A 73 -5.62 -16.94 15.81
C HIS A 73 -5.56 -15.45 15.47
N VAL A 74 -6.28 -15.02 14.43
CA VAL A 74 -6.36 -13.61 14.08
C VAL A 74 -7.26 -12.90 15.10
N THR A 75 -6.68 -11.93 15.81
CA THR A 75 -7.37 -11.05 16.76
C THR A 75 -7.46 -9.64 16.19
N HIS A 76 -8.17 -8.74 16.88
CA HIS A 76 -8.22 -7.32 16.52
C HIS A 76 -6.82 -6.68 16.41
N ASP A 77 -5.85 -7.16 17.22
CA ASP A 77 -4.48 -6.64 17.20
C ASP A 77 -3.72 -6.96 15.91
N HIS A 78 -4.14 -7.99 15.18
CA HIS A 78 -3.56 -8.36 13.88
C HIS A 78 -4.19 -7.58 12.71
N LEU A 79 -5.37 -6.96 12.94
CA LEU A 79 -6.05 -6.19 11.91
C LEU A 79 -5.35 -4.84 11.69
N ASP A 80 -5.21 -4.47 10.42
CA ASP A 80 -4.93 -3.11 9.98
C ASP A 80 -6.25 -2.37 9.74
N ARG A 81 -7.09 -2.90 8.82
CA ARG A 81 -8.39 -2.31 8.49
C ARG A 81 -9.32 -3.33 7.85
N ILE A 82 -10.61 -2.97 7.78
CA ILE A 82 -11.65 -3.69 7.03
C ILE A 82 -12.30 -2.73 6.06
N ASP A 83 -12.13 -2.97 4.75
CA ASP A 83 -12.73 -2.19 3.69
C ASP A 83 -14.01 -2.89 3.18
N ILE A 84 -15.17 -2.35 3.50
CA ILE A 84 -16.45 -2.89 3.04
C ILE A 84 -16.76 -2.31 1.65
N ARG A 85 -17.08 -3.19 0.71
CA ARG A 85 -17.42 -2.86 -0.69
C ARG A 85 -18.82 -3.34 -1.04
N PRO A 86 -19.85 -2.53 -0.75
CA PRO A 86 -21.25 -2.94 -0.94
C PRO A 86 -21.60 -3.24 -2.41
N LYS A 87 -20.97 -2.53 -3.35
CA LYS A 87 -21.21 -2.76 -4.79
C LYS A 87 -20.82 -4.17 -5.22
N ASP A 88 -19.74 -4.68 -4.64
CA ASP A 88 -19.17 -5.97 -4.98
C ASP A 88 -19.64 -7.08 -4.03
N GLY A 89 -20.36 -6.73 -2.95
CA GLY A 89 -20.85 -7.67 -1.94
C GLY A 89 -19.75 -8.29 -1.07
N ILE A 90 -18.60 -7.64 -0.96
CA ILE A 90 -17.43 -8.16 -0.24
C ILE A 90 -16.93 -7.21 0.85
N ALA A 91 -16.23 -7.78 1.82
CA ALA A 91 -15.36 -7.07 2.76
C ALA A 91 -13.91 -7.55 2.57
N LYS A 92 -12.97 -6.61 2.49
CA LYS A 92 -11.55 -6.89 2.46
C LYS A 92 -11.00 -6.72 3.87
N VAL A 93 -10.66 -7.83 4.49
CA VAL A 93 -10.00 -7.87 5.80
C VAL A 93 -8.50 -7.81 5.55
N ILE A 94 -7.85 -6.72 5.96
CA ILE A 94 -6.44 -6.46 5.72
C ILE A 94 -5.71 -6.56 7.05
N LEU A 95 -4.69 -7.43 7.09
CA LEU A 95 -3.87 -7.65 8.26
C LEU A 95 -2.62 -6.74 8.23
N LYS A 96 -2.02 -6.52 9.38
CA LYS A 96 -0.78 -5.72 9.55
C LYS A 96 0.41 -6.27 8.76
N ASP A 97 0.42 -7.57 8.47
CA ASP A 97 1.41 -8.22 7.62
C ASP A 97 1.14 -8.05 6.11
N ARG A 98 0.14 -7.23 5.73
CA ARG A 98 -0.33 -6.97 4.37
C ARG A 98 -1.07 -8.13 3.71
N THR A 99 -1.46 -9.15 4.47
CA THR A 99 -2.35 -10.18 3.96
C THR A 99 -3.76 -9.61 3.81
N GLU A 100 -4.38 -9.78 2.65
CA GLU A 100 -5.76 -9.42 2.35
C GLU A 100 -6.61 -10.70 2.24
N LEU A 101 -7.68 -10.78 3.03
CA LEU A 101 -8.71 -11.79 2.89
C LEU A 101 -9.98 -11.12 2.38
N GLN A 102 -10.49 -11.59 1.25
CA GLN A 102 -11.77 -11.11 0.71
C GLN A 102 -12.88 -12.03 1.20
N VAL A 103 -13.83 -11.49 1.93
CA VAL A 103 -14.93 -12.19 2.58
C VAL A 103 -16.23 -11.73 1.96
N ASP A 104 -17.10 -12.65 1.55
CA ASP A 104 -18.46 -12.32 1.16
C ASP A 104 -19.24 -11.82 2.39
N ILE A 105 -19.84 -10.64 2.29
CA ILE A 105 -20.52 -10.00 3.44
C ILE A 105 -21.87 -10.64 3.78
N HIS A 106 -22.43 -11.45 2.88
CA HIS A 106 -23.72 -12.12 3.09
C HIS A 106 -23.55 -13.58 3.56
N THR A 107 -22.63 -14.32 2.95
CA THR A 107 -22.39 -15.74 3.31
C THR A 107 -21.33 -15.90 4.40
N LEU A 108 -20.44 -14.92 4.58
CA LEU A 108 -19.25 -14.98 5.43
C LEU A 108 -18.24 -16.02 4.96
N GLU A 109 -18.22 -16.35 3.67
CA GLU A 109 -17.20 -17.20 3.09
C GLU A 109 -15.97 -16.40 2.68
N VAL A 110 -14.78 -16.96 2.92
CA VAL A 110 -13.51 -16.37 2.43
C VAL A 110 -13.36 -16.75 0.96
N LEU A 111 -13.49 -15.78 0.08
CA LEU A 111 -13.44 -15.95 -1.37
C LEU A 111 -12.01 -16.04 -1.88
N GLN A 112 -11.10 -15.26 -1.30
CA GLN A 112 -9.72 -15.17 -1.72
C GLN A 112 -8.81 -14.74 -0.57
N VAL A 113 -7.58 -15.24 -0.60
CA VAL A 113 -6.47 -14.78 0.24
C VAL A 113 -5.33 -14.36 -0.68
N GLY A 114 -4.76 -13.20 -0.42
CA GLY A 114 -3.64 -12.69 -1.20
C GLY A 114 -2.76 -11.73 -0.42
N TYR A 115 -1.61 -11.39 -0.97
CA TYR A 115 -0.67 -10.46 -0.37
C TYR A 115 -0.66 -9.13 -1.13
N ARG A 116 -0.66 -8.02 -0.42
CA ARG A 116 -0.68 -6.65 -0.98
C ARG A 116 0.72 -6.08 -1.11
N THR A 117 1.42 -6.46 -2.16
CA THR A 117 2.73 -5.86 -2.49
C THR A 117 2.59 -4.37 -2.83
N SER A 118 1.44 -3.95 -3.35
CA SER A 118 1.15 -2.54 -3.65
C SER A 118 1.29 -1.62 -2.44
N ASP A 119 0.96 -2.10 -1.22
CA ASP A 119 1.07 -1.29 0.00
C ASP A 119 2.54 -1.02 0.36
N LEU A 120 3.45 -1.96 0.05
CA LEU A 120 4.89 -1.75 0.17
C LEU A 120 5.40 -0.72 -0.85
N LEU A 121 4.97 -0.86 -2.11
CA LEU A 121 5.32 0.10 -3.16
C LEU A 121 4.83 1.51 -2.84
N GLU A 122 3.63 1.63 -2.27
CA GLU A 122 3.07 2.90 -1.82
C GLU A 122 3.91 3.52 -0.69
N GLN A 123 4.38 2.72 0.28
CA GLN A 123 5.27 3.18 1.34
C GLN A 123 6.63 3.64 0.80
N ILE A 124 7.19 2.95 -0.19
CA ILE A 124 8.44 3.35 -0.85
C ILE A 124 8.22 4.64 -1.65
N HIS A 125 7.15 4.70 -2.44
CA HIS A 125 6.82 5.84 -3.28
C HIS A 125 6.57 7.13 -2.47
N SER A 126 5.86 7.01 -1.35
CA SER A 126 5.56 8.13 -0.43
C SER A 126 6.69 8.44 0.55
N GLY A 127 7.79 7.67 0.55
CA GLY A 127 8.90 7.81 1.50
C GLY A 127 8.56 7.38 2.94
N THR A 128 7.37 6.87 3.21
CA THR A 128 6.95 6.48 4.57
C THR A 128 7.68 5.25 5.10
N ILE A 129 8.36 4.50 4.23
CA ILE A 129 9.16 3.34 4.61
C ILE A 129 10.30 3.69 5.58
N VAL A 130 10.82 4.92 5.53
CA VAL A 130 11.88 5.44 6.44
C VAL A 130 11.30 6.22 7.62
N GLY A 131 10.00 6.13 7.86
CA GLY A 131 9.29 6.82 8.91
C GLY A 131 8.56 8.08 8.42
N ASP A 132 7.84 8.73 9.32
CA ASP A 132 6.99 9.86 8.96
C ASP A 132 7.75 11.05 8.38
N TRP A 133 9.00 11.24 8.75
CA TRP A 133 9.80 12.34 8.22
C TRP A 133 10.21 12.14 6.74
N GLY A 134 10.17 10.92 6.23
CA GLY A 134 10.40 10.64 4.80
C GLY A 134 9.40 11.36 3.89
N LYS A 135 8.17 11.54 4.33
CA LYS A 135 7.14 12.35 3.62
C LYS A 135 7.57 13.79 3.45
N TYR A 136 8.18 14.38 4.49
CA TYR A 136 8.63 15.78 4.45
C TYR A 136 9.80 15.97 3.49
N VAL A 137 10.71 15.00 3.42
CA VAL A 137 11.83 15.04 2.48
C VAL A 137 11.33 15.03 1.03
N LEU A 138 10.37 14.15 0.71
CA LEU A 138 9.81 14.08 -0.64
C LEU A 138 8.99 15.32 -0.98
N SER A 139 8.17 15.85 -0.07
CA SER A 139 7.38 17.06 -0.32
C SER A 139 8.25 18.29 -0.57
N VAL A 140 9.40 18.40 0.12
CA VAL A 140 10.37 19.47 -0.14
C VAL A 140 10.99 19.34 -1.53
N LEU A 141 11.28 18.13 -1.98
CA LEU A 141 11.82 17.87 -3.32
C LEU A 141 10.80 18.21 -4.43
N GLU A 142 9.52 17.95 -4.19
CA GLU A 142 8.42 18.33 -5.10
C GLU A 142 8.23 19.84 -5.18
N ASP A 143 8.33 20.57 -4.06
CA ASP A 143 8.18 22.05 -4.02
C ASP A 143 9.36 22.80 -4.67
N VAL A 144 10.55 22.22 -4.64
CA VAL A 144 11.75 22.81 -5.26
C VAL A 144 11.76 22.65 -6.79
N SER A 145 11.14 21.59 -7.32
CA SER A 145 11.14 21.26 -8.75
C SER A 145 10.57 22.39 -9.66
N PRO A 146 9.43 23.04 -9.37
CA PRO A 146 8.88 24.07 -10.25
C PRO A 146 9.63 25.41 -10.19
N ARG A 147 10.45 25.65 -9.16
CA ARG A 147 11.18 26.92 -8.99
C ARG A 147 12.51 26.96 -9.75
N ILE A 148 12.99 25.81 -10.22
CA ILE A 148 14.23 25.71 -11.00
C ILE A 148 13.93 25.83 -12.52
N ALA A 149 12.68 25.66 -12.94
CA ALA A 149 12.25 25.69 -14.34
C ALA A 149 11.67 27.05 -14.81
N SER A 150 11.66 28.05 -13.94
CA SER A 150 11.30 29.45 -14.24
C SER A 150 12.53 30.37 -14.21
#